data_8991ed64dc76bd6feea9075868913953
#
_entry.id   8991ed64dc76bd6feea9075868913953
#
_cell.length_a   1.000
_cell.length_b   1.000
_cell.length_c   1.000
_cell.angle_alpha   90.00
_cell.angle_beta   90.00
_cell.angle_gamma   90.00
#
_symmetry.space_group_name_H-M   'P 1'
#
loop_
_entity.id
_entity.type
_entity.pdbx_description
1 polymer ?
#
loop_
_entity_poly.entity_id
_entity_poly.type
_entity_poly.pdbx_seq_one_letter_code
_entity_poly.pdbx_strand_id
1 'polypeptide(L)'
;DRALEQLVLELHRKLQSHPYPLEWLEKVRRGWETLPEDLSQTPYGRIIMEDAAAKADFWAALLEKTADGITDEVVAAAYSDRLVEAAAGFRGFSAACGDWNAMAAALPGFHRRMGAVRGENPEKAHVQAIVKQCKDDLKKLAAPFTVTQTEHLSDLSAMAPAMLALTALTADFSHRYQAEKARRNALDFSDQEHYAIDLLCQPDGQPTELAQQVAQR
;
A
#
# COMPACT_ATOMS: atom_id res chain seq x y z
N ASP A 1 -5.47 -18.06 24.59
CA ASP A 1 -6.21 -16.85 24.19
C ASP A 1 -6.90 -17.10 22.83
N ARG A 2 -8.24 -17.11 22.83
CA ARG A 2 -9.06 -17.43 21.65
C ARG A 2 -8.79 -16.49 20.46
N ALA A 3 -8.47 -15.24 20.71
CA ALA A 3 -8.17 -14.26 19.65
C ALA A 3 -6.84 -14.60 18.95
N LEU A 4 -5.83 -14.98 19.73
CA LEU A 4 -4.54 -15.41 19.18
C LEU A 4 -4.68 -16.70 18.37
N GLU A 5 -5.47 -17.69 18.86
CA GLU A 5 -5.75 -18.92 18.14
C GLU A 5 -6.42 -18.63 16.79
N GLN A 6 -7.44 -17.78 16.77
CA GLN A 6 -8.10 -17.35 15.53
C GLN A 6 -7.13 -16.67 14.57
N LEU A 7 -6.27 -15.78 15.07
CA LEU A 7 -5.28 -15.08 14.26
C LEU A 7 -4.28 -16.06 13.60
N VAL A 8 -3.76 -17.03 14.36
CA VAL A 8 -2.85 -18.05 13.84
C VAL A 8 -3.54 -18.91 12.76
N LEU A 9 -4.81 -19.31 12.99
CA LEU A 9 -5.59 -20.06 12.01
C LEU A 9 -5.85 -19.26 10.72
N GLU A 10 -6.17 -17.99 10.84
CA GLU A 10 -6.37 -17.12 9.67
C GLU A 10 -5.07 -16.91 8.88
N LEU A 11 -3.95 -16.69 9.57
CA LEU A 11 -2.65 -16.58 8.94
C LEU A 11 -2.26 -17.87 8.23
N HIS A 12 -2.45 -19.02 8.89
CA HIS A 12 -2.20 -20.32 8.28
C HIS A 12 -3.03 -20.49 7.00
N ARG A 13 -4.34 -20.20 7.02
CA ARG A 13 -5.20 -20.30 5.84
C ARG A 13 -4.73 -19.39 4.70
N LYS A 14 -4.39 -18.13 4.99
CA LYS A 14 -3.87 -17.21 3.99
C LYS A 14 -2.52 -17.68 3.44
N LEU A 15 -1.70 -18.26 4.30
CA LEU A 15 -0.40 -18.79 3.92
C LEU A 15 -0.53 -19.94 2.92
N GLN A 16 -1.56 -20.79 3.04
CA GLN A 16 -1.81 -21.90 2.13
C GLN A 16 -2.11 -21.45 0.68
N SER A 17 -2.50 -20.22 0.43
CA SER A 17 -2.62 -19.68 -0.93
C SER A 17 -1.28 -19.36 -1.60
N HIS A 18 -0.17 -19.48 -0.87
CA HIS A 18 1.16 -19.25 -1.40
C HIS A 18 1.76 -20.56 -1.94
N PRO A 19 2.44 -20.57 -3.09
CA PRO A 19 3.05 -21.79 -3.65
C PRO A 19 4.00 -22.50 -2.67
N TYR A 20 4.79 -21.72 -1.91
CA TYR A 20 5.75 -22.23 -0.92
C TYR A 20 5.50 -21.55 0.43
N PRO A 21 4.50 -22.00 1.22
CA PRO A 21 4.00 -21.32 2.40
C PRO A 21 5.05 -21.06 3.47
N LEU A 22 5.82 -22.09 3.83
CA LEU A 22 6.81 -22.00 4.91
C LEU A 22 8.04 -21.19 4.51
N GLU A 23 8.48 -21.25 3.26
CA GLU A 23 9.58 -20.42 2.74
C GLU A 23 9.19 -18.95 2.75
N TRP A 24 7.95 -18.65 2.33
CA TRP A 24 7.43 -17.29 2.37
C TRP A 24 7.33 -16.77 3.82
N LEU A 25 6.84 -17.59 4.75
CA LEU A 25 6.77 -17.23 6.17
C LEU A 25 8.15 -16.97 6.77
N GLU A 26 9.14 -17.78 6.40
CA GLU A 26 10.53 -17.59 6.81
C GLU A 26 11.13 -16.28 6.24
N LYS A 27 10.81 -15.94 4.99
CA LYS A 27 11.19 -14.65 4.40
C LYS A 27 10.58 -13.47 5.16
N VAL A 28 9.32 -13.58 5.56
CA VAL A 28 8.64 -12.56 6.40
C VAL A 28 9.32 -12.45 7.76
N ARG A 29 9.62 -13.59 8.41
CA ARG A 29 10.32 -13.63 9.70
C ARG A 29 11.66 -12.91 9.65
N ARG A 30 12.50 -13.19 8.63
CA ARG A 30 13.76 -12.50 8.43
C ARG A 30 13.62 -10.99 8.23
N GLY A 31 12.55 -10.57 7.54
CA GLY A 31 12.23 -9.16 7.38
C GLY A 31 11.96 -8.44 8.72
N TRP A 32 11.40 -9.16 9.71
CA TRP A 32 11.20 -8.64 11.06
C TRP A 32 12.45 -8.73 11.96
N GLU A 33 13.38 -9.62 11.65
CA GLU A 33 14.68 -9.70 12.35
C GLU A 33 15.63 -8.58 11.95
N THR A 34 15.53 -8.15 10.68
CA THR A 34 16.41 -7.11 10.13
C THR A 34 15.53 -5.98 9.59
N LEU A 35 15.16 -5.06 10.48
CA LEU A 35 14.37 -3.90 10.12
C LEU A 35 15.16 -2.95 9.22
N PRO A 36 14.48 -2.25 8.28
CA PRO A 36 15.13 -1.27 7.43
C PRO A 36 15.60 -0.05 8.23
N GLU A 37 16.67 0.58 7.78
CA GLU A 37 17.14 1.87 8.30
C GLU A 37 16.50 3.04 7.57
N ASP A 38 16.04 2.82 6.34
CA ASP A 38 15.41 3.82 5.48
C ASP A 38 14.19 3.22 4.77
N LEU A 39 13.00 3.78 5.04
CA LEU A 39 11.75 3.36 4.41
C LEU A 39 11.75 3.61 2.90
N SER A 40 12.44 4.64 2.44
CA SER A 40 12.51 4.99 1.02
C SER A 40 13.19 3.89 0.19
N GLN A 41 14.06 3.09 0.81
CA GLN A 41 14.77 2.00 0.15
C GLN A 41 14.01 0.66 0.19
N THR A 42 12.91 0.59 0.95
CA THR A 42 12.11 -0.62 1.05
C THR A 42 11.16 -0.76 -0.16
N PRO A 43 10.85 -2.00 -0.61
CA PRO A 43 9.87 -2.19 -1.68
C PRO A 43 8.50 -1.58 -1.38
N TYR A 44 8.01 -1.73 -0.15
CA TYR A 44 6.71 -1.17 0.27
C TYR A 44 6.76 0.34 0.42
N GLY A 45 7.84 0.92 0.93
CA GLY A 45 8.02 2.37 1.02
C GLY A 45 8.03 3.02 -0.37
N ARG A 46 8.73 2.42 -1.33
CA ARG A 46 8.71 2.88 -2.74
C ARG A 46 7.31 2.86 -3.34
N ILE A 47 6.57 1.75 -3.17
CA ILE A 47 5.19 1.65 -3.66
C ILE A 47 4.30 2.73 -3.06
N ILE A 48 4.41 2.99 -1.75
CA ILE A 48 3.62 4.02 -1.06
C ILE A 48 3.96 5.41 -1.62
N MET A 49 5.24 5.73 -1.79
CA MET A 49 5.69 7.01 -2.32
C MET A 49 5.28 7.21 -3.78
N GLU A 50 5.46 6.21 -4.63
CA GLU A 50 5.08 6.24 -6.05
C GLU A 50 3.57 6.39 -6.24
N ASP A 51 2.75 5.66 -5.48
CA ASP A 51 1.29 5.78 -5.51
C ASP A 51 0.84 7.17 -5.05
N ALA A 52 1.45 7.70 -3.99
CA ALA A 52 1.16 9.04 -3.49
C ALA A 52 1.58 10.13 -4.49
N ALA A 53 2.75 10.00 -5.12
CA ALA A 53 3.24 10.92 -6.15
C ALA A 53 2.34 10.92 -7.39
N ALA A 54 1.93 9.75 -7.88
CA ALA A 54 1.02 9.64 -9.02
C ALA A 54 -0.35 10.30 -8.74
N LYS A 55 -0.89 10.11 -7.54
CA LYS A 55 -2.13 10.78 -7.11
C LYS A 55 -1.96 12.30 -6.99
N ALA A 56 -0.81 12.74 -6.50
CA ALA A 56 -0.49 14.16 -6.42
C ALA A 56 -0.40 14.80 -7.82
N ASP A 57 0.25 14.15 -8.77
CA ASP A 57 0.32 14.61 -10.15
C ASP A 57 -1.05 14.70 -10.82
N PHE A 58 -1.92 13.72 -10.58
CA PHE A 58 -3.30 13.77 -11.04
C PHE A 58 -4.04 14.99 -10.50
N TRP A 59 -3.95 15.26 -9.19
CA TRP A 59 -4.60 16.41 -8.57
C TRP A 59 -4.02 17.72 -9.04
N ALA A 60 -2.68 17.82 -9.20
CA ALA A 60 -2.04 19.01 -9.75
C ALA A 60 -2.60 19.33 -11.14
N ALA A 61 -2.59 18.36 -12.05
CA ALA A 61 -3.10 18.55 -13.41
C ALA A 61 -4.59 18.93 -13.44
N LEU A 62 -5.42 18.30 -12.58
CA LEU A 62 -6.84 18.61 -12.51
C LEU A 62 -7.11 20.01 -11.96
N LEU A 63 -6.36 20.46 -10.95
CA LEU A 63 -6.49 21.80 -10.39
C LEU A 63 -6.02 22.88 -11.38
N GLU A 64 -4.90 22.67 -12.09
CA GLU A 64 -4.42 23.51 -13.18
C GLU A 64 -5.50 23.65 -14.28
N LYS A 65 -5.98 22.51 -14.80
CA LYS A 65 -7.04 22.48 -15.82
C LYS A 65 -8.31 23.17 -15.35
N THR A 66 -8.68 23.00 -14.07
CA THR A 66 -9.85 23.66 -13.49
C THR A 66 -9.67 25.17 -13.44
N ALA A 67 -8.47 25.65 -13.05
CA ALA A 67 -8.17 27.07 -13.02
C ALA A 67 -8.25 27.71 -14.41
N ASP A 68 -7.68 27.05 -15.42
CA ASP A 68 -7.67 27.51 -16.81
C ASP A 68 -9.07 27.49 -17.45
N GLY A 69 -9.96 26.62 -16.98
CA GLY A 69 -11.31 26.46 -17.51
C GLY A 69 -12.34 27.46 -16.94
N ILE A 70 -11.98 28.29 -15.96
CA ILE A 70 -12.90 29.29 -15.39
C ILE A 70 -13.05 30.47 -16.35
N THR A 71 -14.27 30.73 -16.81
CA THR A 71 -14.59 31.83 -17.74
C THR A 71 -15.24 33.03 -17.05
N ASP A 72 -15.89 32.83 -15.92
CA ASP A 72 -16.48 33.90 -15.11
C ASP A 72 -15.38 34.68 -14.37
N GLU A 73 -15.27 35.96 -14.64
CA GLU A 73 -14.20 36.85 -14.09
C GLU A 73 -14.22 36.92 -12.56
N VAL A 74 -15.41 36.86 -11.93
CA VAL A 74 -15.55 36.92 -10.46
C VAL A 74 -15.10 35.61 -9.82
N VAL A 75 -15.45 34.50 -10.46
CA VAL A 75 -15.00 33.16 -10.02
C VAL A 75 -13.50 33.01 -10.22
N ALA A 76 -12.97 33.44 -11.38
CA ALA A 76 -11.54 33.40 -11.68
C ALA A 76 -10.74 34.20 -10.64
N ALA A 77 -11.11 35.44 -10.39
CA ALA A 77 -10.46 36.29 -9.40
C ALA A 77 -10.48 35.72 -7.97
N ALA A 78 -11.52 34.93 -7.64
CA ALA A 78 -11.66 34.33 -6.32
C ALA A 78 -10.88 33.01 -6.17
N TYR A 79 -10.71 32.22 -7.27
CA TYR A 79 -10.27 30.84 -7.15
C TYR A 79 -9.01 30.50 -7.95
N SER A 80 -8.75 31.09 -9.14
CA SER A 80 -7.71 30.63 -10.06
C SER A 80 -6.32 30.60 -9.40
N ASP A 81 -5.87 31.69 -8.79
CA ASP A 81 -4.55 31.75 -8.14
C ASP A 81 -4.40 30.70 -7.03
N ARG A 82 -5.48 30.39 -6.35
CA ARG A 82 -5.47 29.42 -5.23
C ARG A 82 -5.44 27.98 -5.70
N LEU A 83 -6.06 27.70 -6.84
CA LEU A 83 -5.99 26.40 -7.50
C LEU A 83 -4.57 26.17 -8.03
N VAL A 84 -3.96 27.18 -8.67
CA VAL A 84 -2.58 27.11 -9.16
C VAL A 84 -1.59 26.95 -8.01
N GLU A 85 -1.76 27.72 -6.91
CA GLU A 85 -0.92 27.57 -5.71
C GLU A 85 -1.02 26.15 -5.11
N ALA A 86 -2.23 25.61 -5.02
CA ALA A 86 -2.44 24.23 -4.54
C ALA A 86 -1.81 23.21 -5.50
N ALA A 87 -1.99 23.38 -6.82
CA ALA A 87 -1.39 22.51 -7.83
C ALA A 87 0.14 22.50 -7.72
N ALA A 88 0.76 23.67 -7.55
CA ALA A 88 2.20 23.77 -7.33
C ALA A 88 2.66 23.01 -6.07
N GLY A 89 1.87 23.03 -4.98
CA GLY A 89 2.13 22.23 -3.80
C GLY A 89 2.10 20.73 -4.07
N PHE A 90 1.11 20.24 -4.84
CA PHE A 90 1.03 18.84 -5.26
C PHE A 90 2.20 18.45 -6.17
N ARG A 91 2.64 19.32 -7.08
CA ARG A 91 3.85 19.10 -7.90
C ARG A 91 5.12 19.01 -7.05
N GLY A 92 5.27 19.89 -6.06
CA GLY A 92 6.39 19.84 -5.13
C GLY A 92 6.46 18.55 -4.33
N PHE A 93 5.30 18.05 -3.88
CA PHE A 93 5.20 16.78 -3.19
C PHE A 93 5.57 15.59 -4.10
N SER A 94 5.05 15.56 -5.33
CA SER A 94 5.39 14.51 -6.31
C SER A 94 6.90 14.55 -6.66
N ALA A 95 7.49 15.73 -6.85
CA ALA A 95 8.90 15.88 -7.14
C ALA A 95 9.83 15.39 -6.00
N ALA A 96 9.33 15.31 -4.78
CA ALA A 96 10.05 14.78 -3.63
C ALA A 96 10.02 13.23 -3.56
N CYS A 97 9.36 12.55 -4.51
CA CYS A 97 9.27 11.10 -4.56
C CYS A 97 10.67 10.46 -4.58
N GLY A 98 10.88 9.50 -3.69
CA GLY A 98 12.17 8.84 -3.49
C GLY A 98 12.83 9.15 -2.14
N ASP A 99 12.34 10.16 -1.43
CA ASP A 99 12.76 10.48 -0.07
C ASP A 99 11.54 10.69 0.82
N TRP A 100 11.33 9.79 1.79
CA TRP A 100 10.18 9.82 2.69
C TRP A 100 10.07 11.13 3.47
N ASN A 101 11.18 11.61 4.03
CA ASN A 101 11.20 12.83 4.83
C ASN A 101 10.97 14.08 3.97
N ALA A 102 11.50 14.08 2.74
CA ALA A 102 11.25 15.18 1.79
C ALA A 102 9.76 15.24 1.40
N MET A 103 9.11 14.09 1.14
CA MET A 103 7.66 14.03 0.90
C MET A 103 6.87 14.49 2.12
N ALA A 104 7.24 14.04 3.33
CA ALA A 104 6.59 14.47 4.56
C ALA A 104 6.71 15.99 4.78
N ALA A 105 7.85 16.59 4.46
CA ALA A 105 8.06 18.04 4.54
C ALA A 105 7.32 18.84 3.45
N ALA A 106 7.07 18.21 2.29
CA ALA A 106 6.42 18.83 1.14
C ALA A 106 4.91 18.54 1.06
N LEU A 107 4.27 18.08 2.15
CA LEU A 107 2.84 17.75 2.14
C LEU A 107 2.00 18.87 1.53
N PRO A 108 1.22 18.58 0.46
CA PRO A 108 0.44 19.60 -0.23
C PRO A 108 -0.76 20.04 0.60
N GLY A 109 -1.31 21.18 0.27
CA GLY A 109 -2.49 21.67 0.98
C GLY A 109 -3.09 22.93 0.35
N PHE A 110 -4.27 23.29 0.84
CA PHE A 110 -4.92 24.56 0.52
C PHE A 110 -4.58 25.55 1.64
N HIS A 111 -3.43 26.17 1.58
CA HIS A 111 -2.91 27.05 2.64
C HIS A 111 -3.69 28.34 2.79
N ARG A 112 -4.38 28.80 1.74
CA ARG A 112 -5.20 29.98 1.76
C ARG A 112 -6.68 29.63 1.66
N ARG A 113 -7.50 30.44 2.33
CA ARG A 113 -8.96 30.32 2.25
C ARG A 113 -9.42 30.68 0.85
N MET A 114 -10.29 29.86 0.24
CA MET A 114 -10.92 30.16 -1.03
C MET A 114 -11.72 31.45 -0.93
N GLY A 115 -11.69 32.27 -1.99
CA GLY A 115 -12.43 33.53 -2.05
C GLY A 115 -13.94 33.33 -1.92
N ALA A 116 -14.64 34.37 -1.50
CA ALA A 116 -16.10 34.33 -1.41
C ALA A 116 -16.70 34.89 -2.71
N VAL A 117 -17.50 34.05 -3.39
CA VAL A 117 -18.32 34.46 -4.54
C VAL A 117 -19.78 34.45 -4.10
N ARG A 118 -20.47 35.59 -4.23
CA ARG A 118 -21.87 35.74 -3.85
C ARG A 118 -22.80 35.20 -4.96
N GLY A 119 -23.95 34.71 -4.56
CA GLY A 119 -24.96 34.19 -5.48
C GLY A 119 -24.70 32.74 -5.96
N GLU A 120 -25.65 32.24 -6.74
CA GLU A 120 -25.51 30.94 -7.41
C GLU A 120 -24.75 31.11 -8.71
N ASN A 121 -23.73 30.27 -8.91
CA ASN A 121 -22.90 30.26 -10.11
C ASN A 121 -22.47 28.82 -10.38
N PRO A 122 -22.75 28.24 -11.57
CA PRO A 122 -22.40 26.85 -11.90
C PRO A 122 -20.89 26.58 -11.86
N GLU A 123 -20.05 27.51 -12.33
CA GLU A 123 -18.59 27.36 -12.29
C GLU A 123 -18.08 27.33 -10.84
N LYS A 124 -18.60 28.23 -9.98
CA LYS A 124 -18.34 28.18 -8.53
C LYS A 124 -18.67 26.82 -7.93
N ALA A 125 -19.86 26.27 -8.24
CA ALA A 125 -20.29 24.99 -7.72
C ALA A 125 -19.38 23.85 -8.19
N HIS A 126 -18.96 23.87 -9.46
CA HIS A 126 -18.01 22.94 -10.05
C HIS A 126 -16.63 22.98 -9.35
N VAL A 127 -16.06 24.16 -9.21
CA VAL A 127 -14.77 24.35 -8.52
C VAL A 127 -14.84 23.86 -7.08
N GLN A 128 -15.91 24.20 -6.36
CA GLN A 128 -16.07 23.78 -4.96
C GLN A 128 -16.20 22.26 -4.82
N ALA A 129 -16.85 21.59 -5.76
CA ALA A 129 -16.96 20.14 -5.79
C ALA A 129 -15.57 19.48 -5.98
N ILE A 130 -14.78 19.96 -6.95
CA ILE A 130 -13.40 19.49 -7.20
C ILE A 130 -12.53 19.70 -5.97
N VAL A 131 -12.53 20.91 -5.40
CA VAL A 131 -11.73 21.22 -4.20
C VAL A 131 -12.13 20.34 -3.00
N LYS A 132 -13.42 20.08 -2.83
CA LYS A 132 -13.89 19.19 -1.76
C LYS A 132 -13.36 17.78 -1.96
N GLN A 133 -13.49 17.21 -3.15
CA GLN A 133 -12.99 15.88 -3.46
C GLN A 133 -11.47 15.80 -3.30
N CYS A 134 -10.74 16.80 -3.81
CA CYS A 134 -9.30 16.91 -3.63
C CYS A 134 -8.89 16.89 -2.16
N LYS A 135 -9.58 17.64 -1.30
CA LYS A 135 -9.31 17.66 0.15
C LYS A 135 -9.59 16.32 0.83
N ASP A 136 -10.62 15.59 0.39
CA ASP A 136 -10.94 14.28 0.95
C ASP A 136 -9.93 13.21 0.52
N ASP A 137 -9.45 13.26 -0.71
CA ASP A 137 -8.39 12.37 -1.19
C ASP A 137 -7.02 12.74 -0.61
N LEU A 138 -6.75 14.04 -0.41
CA LEU A 138 -5.52 14.53 0.23
C LEU A 138 -5.34 13.93 1.63
N LYS A 139 -6.40 13.78 2.41
CA LYS A 139 -6.33 13.16 3.75
C LYS A 139 -5.77 11.73 3.68
N LYS A 140 -6.19 10.96 2.65
CA LYS A 140 -5.72 9.58 2.45
C LYS A 140 -4.29 9.55 1.93
N LEU A 141 -3.98 10.44 0.96
CA LEU A 141 -2.65 10.59 0.39
C LEU A 141 -1.62 11.01 1.44
N ALA A 142 -1.97 11.98 2.29
CA ALA A 142 -1.07 12.51 3.31
C ALA A 142 -0.86 11.56 4.49
N ALA A 143 -1.81 10.66 4.77
CA ALA A 143 -1.80 9.84 5.98
C ALA A 143 -0.47 9.12 6.28
N PRO A 144 0.21 8.47 5.31
CA PRO A 144 1.50 7.83 5.58
C PRO A 144 2.62 8.83 5.94
N PHE A 145 2.53 10.07 5.50
CA PHE A 145 3.57 11.09 5.62
C PHE A 145 3.33 12.10 6.76
N THR A 146 2.26 11.91 7.55
CA THR A 146 1.98 12.75 8.74
C THR A 146 2.90 12.43 9.92
N VAL A 147 3.60 11.31 9.86
CA VAL A 147 4.55 10.80 10.84
C VAL A 147 5.92 10.74 10.19
N THR A 148 6.96 11.08 10.93
CA THR A 148 8.34 11.06 10.43
C THR A 148 8.80 9.61 10.17
N GLN A 149 9.78 9.43 9.28
CA GLN A 149 10.41 8.12 9.06
C GLN A 149 10.92 7.51 10.36
N THR A 150 11.52 8.32 11.23
CA THR A 150 12.07 7.88 12.51
C THR A 150 10.98 7.30 13.42
N GLU A 151 9.80 7.93 13.47
CA GLU A 151 8.66 7.44 14.25
C GLU A 151 8.14 6.13 13.67
N HIS A 152 7.99 6.01 12.34
CA HIS A 152 7.61 4.74 11.71
C HIS A 152 8.58 3.60 12.01
N LEU A 153 9.89 3.87 11.93
CA LEU A 153 10.92 2.87 12.24
C LEU A 153 10.90 2.47 13.72
N SER A 154 10.62 3.41 14.62
CA SER A 154 10.41 3.15 16.05
C SER A 154 9.21 2.24 16.28
N ASP A 155 8.08 2.51 15.60
CA ASP A 155 6.87 1.68 15.70
C ASP A 155 7.12 0.26 15.18
N LEU A 156 7.80 0.12 14.03
CA LEU A 156 8.20 -1.18 13.50
C LEU A 156 9.09 -1.95 14.49
N SER A 157 10.04 -1.26 15.11
CA SER A 157 10.91 -1.87 16.13
C SER A 157 10.13 -2.34 17.36
N ALA A 158 9.16 -1.55 17.82
CA ALA A 158 8.30 -1.93 18.93
C ALA A 158 7.39 -3.13 18.59
N MET A 159 6.96 -3.27 17.34
CA MET A 159 6.12 -4.37 16.88
C MET A 159 6.90 -5.67 16.59
N ALA A 160 8.18 -5.58 16.27
CA ALA A 160 8.99 -6.71 15.80
C ALA A 160 8.95 -7.94 16.72
N PRO A 161 9.06 -7.84 18.06
CA PRO A 161 9.00 -9.01 18.93
C PRO A 161 7.67 -9.77 18.84
N ALA A 162 6.55 -9.03 18.75
CA ALA A 162 5.23 -9.63 18.63
C ALA A 162 5.05 -10.32 17.26
N MET A 163 5.55 -9.70 16.18
CA MET A 163 5.49 -10.27 14.83
C MET A 163 6.38 -11.50 14.69
N LEU A 164 7.56 -11.50 15.29
CA LEU A 164 8.44 -12.68 15.35
C LEU A 164 7.80 -13.84 16.12
N ALA A 165 7.17 -13.56 17.25
CA ALA A 165 6.43 -14.58 18.01
C ALA A 165 5.24 -15.13 17.21
N LEU A 166 4.50 -14.29 16.51
CA LEU A 166 3.35 -14.69 15.71
C LEU A 166 3.76 -15.55 14.50
N THR A 167 4.84 -15.20 13.80
CA THR A 167 5.37 -16.01 12.69
C THR A 167 5.86 -17.36 13.20
N ALA A 168 6.54 -17.42 14.34
CA ALA A 168 6.98 -18.67 14.95
C ALA A 168 5.81 -19.57 15.36
N LEU A 169 4.77 -19.01 15.98
CA LEU A 169 3.55 -19.75 16.32
C LEU A 169 2.83 -20.29 15.09
N THR A 170 2.76 -19.51 14.02
CA THR A 170 2.13 -19.93 12.76
C THR A 170 2.93 -21.06 12.10
N ALA A 171 4.26 -20.99 12.12
CA ALA A 171 5.11 -22.07 11.62
C ALA A 171 4.93 -23.37 12.43
N ASP A 172 4.98 -23.28 13.76
CA ASP A 172 4.78 -24.44 14.65
C ASP A 172 3.39 -25.07 14.46
N PHE A 173 2.35 -24.25 14.38
CA PHE A 173 1.01 -24.73 14.04
C PHE A 173 0.98 -25.47 12.70
N SER A 174 1.57 -24.88 11.66
CA SER A 174 1.60 -25.49 10.31
C SER A 174 2.31 -26.85 10.33
N HIS A 175 3.45 -26.95 11.00
CA HIS A 175 4.17 -28.23 11.13
C HIS A 175 3.37 -29.28 11.90
N ARG A 176 2.75 -28.92 13.03
CA ARG A 176 1.92 -29.84 13.81
C ARG A 176 0.67 -30.28 13.06
N TYR A 177 0.04 -29.36 12.33
CA TYR A 177 -1.13 -29.65 11.51
C TYR A 177 -0.79 -30.64 10.39
N GLN A 178 0.32 -30.45 9.69
CA GLN A 178 0.80 -31.40 8.69
C GLN A 178 1.13 -32.76 9.29
N ALA A 179 1.82 -32.79 10.43
CA ALA A 179 2.14 -34.04 11.12
C ALA A 179 0.86 -34.80 11.54
N GLU A 180 -0.16 -34.10 12.03
CA GLU A 180 -1.43 -34.70 12.42
C GLU A 180 -2.22 -35.22 11.20
N LYS A 181 -2.21 -34.50 10.07
CA LYS A 181 -2.78 -34.98 8.80
C LYS A 181 -2.08 -36.28 8.34
N ALA A 182 -0.75 -36.29 8.35
CA ALA A 182 0.03 -37.48 7.99
C ALA A 182 -0.28 -38.69 8.89
N ARG A 183 -0.39 -38.46 10.21
CA ARG A 183 -0.78 -39.53 11.18
C ARG A 183 -2.16 -40.13 10.89
N ARG A 184 -3.09 -39.30 10.36
CA ARG A 184 -4.45 -39.71 10.01
C ARG A 184 -4.59 -40.18 8.57
N ASN A 185 -3.53 -40.18 7.77
CA ASN A 185 -3.58 -40.42 6.33
C ASN A 185 -4.63 -39.52 5.63
N ALA A 186 -4.72 -38.24 6.06
CA ALA A 186 -5.66 -37.28 5.55
C ALA A 186 -4.93 -36.18 4.75
N LEU A 187 -5.57 -35.76 3.67
CA LEU A 187 -5.15 -34.64 2.85
C LEU A 187 -6.30 -33.63 2.78
N ASP A 188 -5.98 -32.34 2.80
CA ASP A 188 -6.93 -31.29 2.44
C ASP A 188 -6.69 -30.77 1.00
N PHE A 189 -7.55 -29.85 0.54
CA PHE A 189 -7.44 -29.32 -0.81
C PHE A 189 -6.13 -28.58 -1.03
N SER A 190 -5.63 -27.85 -0.04
CA SER A 190 -4.35 -27.14 -0.15
C SER A 190 -3.17 -28.11 -0.32
N ASP A 191 -3.20 -29.28 0.31
CA ASP A 191 -2.16 -30.30 0.08
C ASP A 191 -2.15 -30.77 -1.37
N GLN A 192 -3.34 -30.97 -1.96
CA GLN A 192 -3.43 -31.38 -3.38
C GLN A 192 -2.90 -30.31 -4.32
N GLU A 193 -3.20 -29.04 -4.03
CA GLU A 193 -2.68 -27.91 -4.79
C GLU A 193 -1.15 -27.81 -4.70
N HIS A 194 -0.60 -27.93 -3.49
CA HIS A 194 0.85 -27.89 -3.30
C HIS A 194 1.55 -29.10 -3.93
N TYR A 195 1.01 -30.31 -3.83
CA TYR A 195 1.57 -31.46 -4.55
C TYR A 195 1.51 -31.28 -6.08
N ALA A 196 0.47 -30.65 -6.60
CA ALA A 196 0.42 -30.34 -8.02
C ALA A 196 1.50 -29.31 -8.41
N ILE A 197 1.74 -28.31 -7.57
CA ILE A 197 2.83 -27.34 -7.77
C ILE A 197 4.19 -28.05 -7.74
N ASP A 198 4.45 -28.88 -6.75
CA ASP A 198 5.70 -29.62 -6.61
C ASP A 198 5.98 -30.57 -7.79
N LEU A 199 4.92 -31.14 -8.39
CA LEU A 199 5.03 -31.98 -9.56
C LEU A 199 5.24 -31.20 -10.87
N LEU A 200 4.64 -30.03 -10.97
CA LEU A 200 4.58 -29.27 -12.23
C LEU A 200 5.58 -28.10 -12.29
N CYS A 201 6.03 -27.59 -11.16
CA CYS A 201 6.92 -26.44 -11.06
C CYS A 201 8.25 -26.82 -10.39
N GLN A 202 9.35 -26.30 -10.94
CA GLN A 202 10.65 -26.33 -10.26
C GLN A 202 10.71 -25.21 -9.20
N PRO A 203 11.66 -25.26 -8.26
CA PRO A 203 11.80 -24.20 -7.23
C PRO A 203 12.03 -22.80 -7.78
N ASP A 204 12.54 -22.68 -9.01
CA ASP A 204 12.74 -21.41 -9.73
C ASP A 204 11.49 -20.94 -10.50
N GLY A 205 10.38 -21.68 -10.38
CA GLY A 205 9.11 -21.39 -11.04
C GLY A 205 9.03 -21.87 -12.50
N GLN A 206 10.08 -22.52 -13.02
CA GLN A 206 10.04 -23.09 -14.38
C GLN A 206 9.22 -24.39 -14.40
N PRO A 207 8.56 -24.72 -15.52
CA PRO A 207 7.82 -25.97 -15.65
C PRO A 207 8.75 -27.18 -15.63
N THR A 208 8.34 -28.22 -14.94
CA THR A 208 9.02 -29.54 -14.96
C THR A 208 8.86 -30.20 -16.33
N GLU A 209 9.66 -31.25 -16.58
CA GLU A 209 9.48 -32.09 -17.80
C GLU A 209 8.05 -32.67 -17.87
N LEU A 210 7.48 -33.05 -16.73
CA LEU A 210 6.10 -33.55 -16.65
C LEU A 210 5.10 -32.48 -17.09
N ALA A 211 5.27 -31.24 -16.61
CA ALA A 211 4.43 -30.11 -17.00
C ALA A 211 4.50 -29.87 -18.54
N GLN A 212 5.70 -29.92 -19.10
CA GLN A 212 5.90 -29.76 -20.53
C GLN A 212 5.24 -30.88 -21.35
N GLN A 213 5.32 -32.12 -20.88
CA GLN A 213 4.64 -33.27 -21.54
C GLN A 213 3.11 -33.15 -21.46
N VAL A 214 2.56 -32.68 -20.35
CA VAL A 214 1.10 -32.48 -20.19
C VAL A 214 0.62 -31.35 -21.10
N ALA A 215 1.39 -30.27 -21.25
CA ALA A 215 1.04 -29.12 -22.10
C ALA A 215 1.05 -29.44 -23.60
N GLN A 216 1.70 -30.53 -24.04
CA GLN A 216 1.76 -30.95 -25.44
C GLN A 216 0.61 -31.89 -25.87
N ARG A 217 -0.25 -32.29 -24.93
CA ARG A 217 -1.42 -33.14 -25.16
C ARG A 217 -2.71 -32.31 -25.27
#